data_88349ff237f558843b271831d4de2a1a
#
_entry.id   88349ff237f558843b271831d4de2a1a
#
_cell.length_a   1.000
_cell.length_b   1.000
_cell.length_c   1.000
_cell.angle_alpha   90.00
_cell.angle_beta   90.00
_cell.angle_gamma   90.00
#
_symmetry.space_group_name_H-M   'P 1'
#
loop_
_entity.id
_entity.type
_entity.pdbx_description
1 polymer ?
#
loop_
_entity_poly.entity_id
_entity_poly.type
_entity_poly.pdbx_seq_one_letter_code
_entity_poly.pdbx_strand_id
1 'polypeptide(L)'
;MYKVGIVLFDDFTDVDFFLMYDLLGRTTDSWTVSVLGTKSEHSSHLGMKVKTDGHISEVENQDVVLITSGKRGIPAAIKDTQFMSALNLDPNKQLIGSICAGSFILHELGLLKGKPLTTNPDAKTVLQSMGGDVQDLPLVIEGNIATAGGCLSLMYLVGWLAERLFDSNKRKSIQNQLIPAGQLDLFEELISTTIRSAELANSHPSI
;
A
#
# COMPACT_ATOMS: atom_id res chain seq x y z
N MET A 1 13.50 -6.67 14.12
CA MET A 1 12.78 -5.43 13.75
C MET A 1 12.56 -5.49 12.26
N TYR A 2 11.31 -5.39 11.80
CA TYR A 2 10.98 -5.44 10.37
C TYR A 2 11.41 -4.14 9.66
N LYS A 3 11.73 -4.26 8.36
CA LYS A 3 12.07 -3.14 7.50
C LYS A 3 10.90 -2.86 6.56
N VAL A 4 10.38 -1.63 6.57
CA VAL A 4 9.26 -1.19 5.74
C VAL A 4 9.75 -0.13 4.76
N GLY A 5 9.70 -0.42 3.47
CA GLY A 5 10.00 0.52 2.40
C GLY A 5 8.74 1.14 1.84
N ILE A 6 8.67 2.47 1.81
CA ILE A 6 7.63 3.22 1.10
C ILE A 6 8.21 3.68 -0.24
N VAL A 7 7.65 3.18 -1.33
CA VAL A 7 8.06 3.57 -2.69
C VAL A 7 7.44 4.91 -3.05
N LEU A 8 8.30 5.87 -3.40
CA LEU A 8 7.93 7.24 -3.75
C LEU A 8 8.42 7.60 -5.16
N PHE A 9 7.64 8.42 -5.84
CA PHE A 9 7.90 8.96 -7.18
C PHE A 9 7.30 10.37 -7.29
N ASP A 10 7.66 11.14 -8.31
CA ASP A 10 7.11 12.49 -8.50
C ASP A 10 5.60 12.48 -8.78
N ASP A 11 4.91 13.54 -8.40
CA ASP A 11 3.44 13.69 -8.46
C ASP A 11 2.68 12.63 -7.61
N PHE A 12 3.27 12.14 -6.52
CA PHE A 12 2.57 11.27 -5.58
C PHE A 12 1.41 12.00 -4.89
N THR A 13 0.38 11.28 -4.50
CA THR A 13 -0.76 11.81 -3.75
C THR A 13 -0.38 12.07 -2.30
N ASP A 14 -0.49 13.33 -1.86
CA ASP A 14 -0.05 13.79 -0.55
C ASP A 14 -0.67 12.99 0.60
N VAL A 15 -2.01 12.85 0.64
CA VAL A 15 -2.70 12.15 1.72
C VAL A 15 -2.29 10.68 1.79
N ASP A 16 -2.06 10.00 0.67
CA ASP A 16 -1.68 8.60 0.65
C ASP A 16 -0.29 8.39 1.25
N PHE A 17 0.66 9.26 0.91
CA PHE A 17 2.01 9.18 1.47
C PHE A 17 2.05 9.61 2.94
N PHE A 18 1.54 10.79 3.27
CA PHE A 18 1.71 11.33 4.62
C PHE A 18 0.91 10.54 5.67
N LEU A 19 -0.28 10.04 5.33
CA LEU A 19 -1.05 9.19 6.24
C LEU A 19 -0.35 7.84 6.45
N MET A 20 0.21 7.25 5.39
CA MET A 20 0.99 6.01 5.47
C MET A 20 2.23 6.20 6.35
N TYR A 21 2.99 7.23 6.09
CA TYR A 21 4.22 7.54 6.82
C TYR A 21 3.95 7.82 8.30
N ASP A 22 2.88 8.59 8.62
CA ASP A 22 2.47 8.88 9.98
C ASP A 22 2.05 7.61 10.74
N LEU A 23 1.18 6.79 10.15
CA LEU A 23 0.71 5.55 10.79
C LEU A 23 1.86 4.57 11.07
N LEU A 24 2.75 4.40 10.11
CA LEU A 24 3.92 3.53 10.28
C LEU A 24 4.93 4.10 11.27
N GLY A 25 5.10 5.41 11.29
CA GLY A 25 6.02 6.11 12.20
C GLY A 25 5.63 6.05 13.68
N ARG A 26 4.40 5.63 14.01
CA ARG A 26 3.91 5.55 15.41
C ARG A 26 4.45 4.36 16.21
N THR A 27 5.21 3.46 15.59
CA THR A 27 5.67 2.24 16.24
C THR A 27 7.13 1.91 15.89
N THR A 28 8.02 2.76 16.36
CA THR A 28 9.47 2.68 16.09
C THR A 28 10.19 1.53 16.79
N ASP A 29 9.53 0.83 17.70
CA ASP A 29 10.03 -0.36 18.40
C ASP A 29 9.82 -1.67 17.63
N SER A 30 9.00 -1.65 16.58
CA SER A 30 8.54 -2.85 15.87
C SER A 30 9.09 -2.94 14.46
N TRP A 31 9.19 -1.83 13.78
CA TRP A 31 9.75 -1.71 12.43
C TRP A 31 10.50 -0.39 12.22
N THR A 32 11.35 -0.37 11.21
CA THR A 32 11.94 0.86 10.67
C THR A 32 11.28 1.20 9.35
N VAL A 33 11.03 2.47 9.09
CA VAL A 33 10.42 2.95 7.85
C VAL A 33 11.47 3.69 7.04
N SER A 34 11.61 3.35 5.76
CA SER A 34 12.48 4.04 4.81
C SER A 34 11.67 4.49 3.60
N VAL A 35 11.86 5.72 3.18
CA VAL A 35 11.29 6.27 1.94
C VAL A 35 12.27 6.00 0.80
N LEU A 36 11.85 5.23 -0.20
CA LEU A 36 12.70 4.78 -1.30
C LEU A 36 12.24 5.37 -2.63
N GLY A 37 13.16 5.88 -3.42
CA GLY A 37 12.85 6.50 -4.71
C GLY A 37 14.03 6.50 -5.67
N THR A 38 13.80 6.93 -6.91
CA THR A 38 14.86 7.03 -7.94
C THR A 38 15.73 8.28 -7.81
N LYS A 39 15.30 9.24 -6.98
CA LYS A 39 16.00 10.52 -6.73
C LYS A 39 16.16 10.72 -5.23
N SER A 40 17.05 11.60 -4.83
CA SER A 40 17.24 12.01 -3.43
C SER A 40 16.06 12.82 -2.85
N GLU A 41 15.17 13.31 -3.71
CA GLU A 41 13.96 14.05 -3.35
C GLU A 41 12.90 13.89 -4.44
N HIS A 42 11.64 13.70 -4.02
CA HIS A 42 10.47 13.71 -4.90
C HIS A 42 9.48 14.80 -4.48
N SER A 43 8.74 15.34 -5.46
CA SER A 43 7.69 16.34 -5.21
C SER A 43 6.33 15.70 -5.27
N SER A 44 5.47 16.01 -4.29
CA SER A 44 4.07 15.58 -4.29
C SER A 44 3.24 16.33 -5.34
N HIS A 45 2.01 15.88 -5.52
CA HIS A 45 1.04 16.56 -6.39
C HIS A 45 0.77 18.01 -5.98
N LEU A 46 0.79 18.32 -4.68
CA LEU A 46 0.60 19.67 -4.16
C LEU A 46 1.92 20.44 -3.98
N GLY A 47 3.04 19.87 -4.40
CA GLY A 47 4.35 20.53 -4.40
C GLY A 47 5.16 20.36 -3.12
N MET A 48 4.74 19.52 -2.20
CA MET A 48 5.56 19.18 -1.02
C MET A 48 6.76 18.35 -1.46
N LYS A 49 7.93 18.70 -0.94
CA LYS A 49 9.19 17.99 -1.22
C LYS A 49 9.50 17.00 -0.11
N VAL A 50 9.73 15.75 -0.48
CA VAL A 50 10.07 14.66 0.42
C VAL A 50 11.42 14.07 0.02
N LYS A 51 12.35 14.04 0.96
CA LYS A 51 13.64 13.37 0.79
C LYS A 51 13.46 11.88 0.89
N THR A 52 14.22 11.14 0.07
CA THR A 52 14.33 9.69 0.18
C THR A 52 15.45 9.32 1.15
N ASP A 53 15.26 8.19 1.85
CA ASP A 53 16.28 7.61 2.73
C ASP A 53 17.24 6.69 1.96
N GLY A 54 16.78 6.16 0.80
CA GLY A 54 17.57 5.26 -0.05
C GLY A 54 17.07 5.20 -1.48
N HIS A 55 17.84 4.47 -2.31
CA HIS A 55 17.48 4.24 -3.71
C HIS A 55 16.37 3.17 -3.80
N ILE A 56 15.51 3.28 -4.81
CA ILE A 56 14.36 2.38 -5.03
C ILE A 56 14.77 0.90 -5.13
N SER A 57 15.97 0.56 -5.61
CA SER A 57 16.47 -0.82 -5.65
C SER A 57 16.59 -1.48 -4.28
N GLU A 58 16.65 -0.68 -3.20
CA GLU A 58 16.69 -1.22 -1.84
C GLU A 58 15.37 -1.88 -1.40
N VAL A 59 14.32 -1.84 -2.23
CA VAL A 59 13.06 -2.58 -1.99
C VAL A 59 13.31 -4.07 -1.82
N GLU A 60 14.31 -4.64 -2.49
CA GLU A 60 14.66 -6.06 -2.38
C GLU A 60 15.13 -6.48 -0.97
N ASN A 61 15.60 -5.51 -0.16
CA ASN A 61 16.10 -5.70 1.20
C ASN A 61 15.06 -5.38 2.29
N GLN A 62 13.81 -5.07 1.89
CA GLN A 62 12.72 -4.77 2.81
C GLN A 62 11.88 -6.01 3.10
N ASP A 63 11.38 -6.14 4.33
CA ASP A 63 10.40 -7.18 4.69
C ASP A 63 8.99 -6.82 4.18
N VAL A 64 8.75 -5.51 4.06
CA VAL A 64 7.49 -4.93 3.58
C VAL A 64 7.78 -3.85 2.56
N VAL A 65 7.03 -3.84 1.45
CA VAL A 65 7.08 -2.77 0.46
C VAL A 65 5.69 -2.21 0.23
N LEU A 66 5.54 -0.90 0.40
CA LEU A 66 4.29 -0.18 0.20
C LEU A 66 4.43 0.83 -0.93
N ILE A 67 3.52 0.75 -1.90
CA ILE A 67 3.51 1.62 -3.07
C ILE A 67 2.46 2.71 -2.88
N THR A 68 2.91 3.96 -2.98
CA THR A 68 2.04 5.14 -2.92
C THR A 68 1.22 5.31 -4.20
N SER A 69 0.39 6.33 -4.26
CA SER A 69 -0.46 6.65 -5.40
C SER A 69 -0.11 8.01 -6.01
N GLY A 70 -0.62 8.28 -7.20
CA GLY A 70 -0.46 9.57 -7.88
C GLY A 70 -1.18 9.59 -9.21
N LYS A 71 -2.15 10.49 -9.38
CA LYS A 71 -2.96 10.54 -10.60
C LYS A 71 -2.11 10.73 -11.87
N ARG A 72 -1.11 11.61 -11.81
CA ARG A 72 -0.14 11.83 -12.90
C ARG A 72 1.16 11.05 -12.68
N GLY A 73 1.51 10.83 -11.43
CA GLY A 73 2.74 10.14 -11.05
C GLY A 73 2.75 8.68 -11.48
N ILE A 74 1.64 7.94 -11.31
CA ILE A 74 1.53 6.53 -11.70
C ILE A 74 1.78 6.32 -13.20
N PRO A 75 1.11 7.01 -14.14
CA PRO A 75 1.39 6.85 -15.57
C PRO A 75 2.83 7.24 -15.96
N ALA A 76 3.43 8.17 -15.25
CA ALA A 76 4.82 8.56 -15.47
C ALA A 76 5.79 7.48 -14.96
N ALA A 77 5.57 6.98 -13.74
CA ALA A 77 6.38 5.93 -13.13
C ALA A 77 6.36 4.62 -13.94
N ILE A 78 5.19 4.21 -14.44
CA ILE A 78 5.06 3.01 -15.28
C ILE A 78 5.84 3.14 -16.60
N LYS A 79 5.93 4.33 -17.16
CA LYS A 79 6.71 4.59 -18.39
C LYS A 79 8.20 4.74 -18.14
N ASP A 80 8.59 4.96 -16.90
CA ASP A 80 10.00 5.04 -16.52
C ASP A 80 10.58 3.62 -16.36
N THR A 81 11.31 3.19 -17.38
CA THR A 81 11.93 1.85 -17.39
C THR A 81 12.94 1.67 -16.27
N GLN A 82 13.62 2.72 -15.84
CA GLN A 82 14.56 2.66 -14.73
C GLN A 82 13.81 2.44 -13.40
N PHE A 83 12.72 3.15 -13.19
CA PHE A 83 11.84 2.95 -12.03
C PHE A 83 11.29 1.52 -11.99
N MET A 84 10.67 1.07 -13.06
CA MET A 84 10.04 -0.26 -13.13
C MET A 84 11.05 -1.41 -12.98
N SER A 85 12.22 -1.32 -13.62
CA SER A 85 13.25 -2.35 -13.51
C SER A 85 13.92 -2.43 -12.12
N ALA A 86 13.90 -1.35 -11.37
CA ALA A 86 14.45 -1.31 -10.01
C ALA A 86 13.49 -1.87 -8.94
N LEU A 87 12.19 -2.05 -9.28
CA LEU A 87 11.18 -2.65 -8.39
C LEU A 87 11.27 -4.19 -8.43
N ASN A 88 12.34 -4.74 -7.88
CA ASN A 88 12.50 -6.18 -7.75
C ASN A 88 11.78 -6.69 -6.49
N LEU A 89 10.47 -7.02 -6.63
CA LEU A 89 9.59 -7.44 -5.55
C LEU A 89 9.40 -8.96 -5.56
N ASP A 90 9.50 -9.60 -4.40
CA ASP A 90 9.31 -11.06 -4.23
C ASP A 90 8.19 -11.35 -3.22
N PRO A 91 6.95 -11.65 -3.68
CA PRO A 91 5.84 -11.96 -2.78
C PRO A 91 6.03 -13.23 -1.93
N ASN A 92 7.05 -14.06 -2.23
CA ASN A 92 7.35 -15.23 -1.39
C ASN A 92 8.15 -14.86 -0.14
N LYS A 93 8.75 -13.66 -0.12
CA LYS A 93 9.61 -13.18 0.97
C LYS A 93 9.11 -11.91 1.64
N GLN A 94 8.28 -11.14 0.94
CA GLN A 94 7.87 -9.80 1.33
C GLN A 94 6.35 -9.71 1.46
N LEU A 95 5.89 -8.88 2.38
CA LEU A 95 4.53 -8.34 2.32
C LEU A 95 4.54 -7.11 1.42
N ILE A 96 3.65 -7.09 0.43
CA ILE A 96 3.60 -6.02 -0.57
C ILE A 96 2.22 -5.37 -0.50
N GLY A 97 2.20 -4.05 -0.40
CA GLY A 97 0.96 -3.29 -0.36
C GLY A 97 0.92 -2.16 -1.37
N SER A 98 -0.28 -1.80 -1.82
CA SER A 98 -0.50 -0.58 -2.58
C SER A 98 -1.76 0.14 -2.14
N ILE A 99 -1.72 1.47 -2.23
CA ILE A 99 -2.88 2.34 -1.95
C ILE A 99 -3.37 3.01 -3.23
N CYS A 100 -4.69 3.18 -3.36
CA CYS A 100 -5.31 3.87 -4.50
C CYS A 100 -4.81 3.33 -5.85
N ALA A 101 -4.33 4.23 -6.72
CA ALA A 101 -3.77 3.89 -8.04
C ALA A 101 -2.38 3.21 -7.98
N GLY A 102 -1.77 3.02 -6.81
CA GLY A 102 -0.53 2.25 -6.67
C GLY A 102 -0.65 0.81 -7.18
N SER A 103 -1.87 0.25 -7.18
CA SER A 103 -2.18 -1.07 -7.75
C SER A 103 -1.85 -1.22 -9.24
N PHE A 104 -1.82 -0.14 -10.00
CA PHE A 104 -1.39 -0.16 -11.41
C PHE A 104 0.07 -0.61 -11.56
N ILE A 105 0.94 -0.15 -10.66
CA ILE A 105 2.36 -0.58 -10.68
C ILE A 105 2.46 -2.09 -10.42
N LEU A 106 1.72 -2.62 -9.44
CA LEU A 106 1.71 -4.05 -9.15
C LEU A 106 1.13 -4.88 -10.32
N HIS A 107 0.13 -4.33 -11.01
CA HIS A 107 -0.46 -4.94 -12.20
C HIS A 107 0.56 -4.99 -13.36
N GLU A 108 1.23 -3.88 -13.66
CA GLU A 108 2.26 -3.80 -14.71
C GLU A 108 3.48 -4.66 -14.43
N LEU A 109 3.86 -4.85 -13.15
CA LEU A 109 4.88 -5.82 -12.74
C LEU A 109 4.44 -7.28 -12.92
N GLY A 110 3.17 -7.53 -13.29
CA GLY A 110 2.62 -8.86 -13.47
C GLY A 110 2.30 -9.63 -12.19
N LEU A 111 2.48 -9.01 -11.02
CA LEU A 111 2.29 -9.63 -9.71
C LEU A 111 0.82 -9.99 -9.41
N LEU A 112 -0.11 -9.31 -10.09
CA LEU A 112 -1.57 -9.48 -9.94
C LEU A 112 -2.24 -9.96 -11.23
N LYS A 113 -1.46 -10.56 -12.16
CA LYS A 113 -2.03 -11.07 -13.40
C LYS A 113 -2.99 -12.25 -13.14
N GLY A 114 -4.26 -12.09 -13.56
CA GLY A 114 -5.31 -13.08 -13.34
C GLY A 114 -5.74 -13.25 -11.89
N LYS A 115 -5.44 -12.27 -11.04
CA LYS A 115 -5.77 -12.24 -9.63
C LYS A 115 -6.64 -11.03 -9.29
N PRO A 116 -7.53 -11.14 -8.29
CA PRO A 116 -8.34 -10.01 -7.85
C PRO A 116 -7.46 -8.91 -7.24
N LEU A 117 -7.88 -7.67 -7.48
CA LEU A 117 -7.25 -6.48 -6.91
C LEU A 117 -8.29 -5.37 -6.73
N THR A 118 -7.93 -4.33 -6.00
CA THR A 118 -8.74 -3.11 -5.92
C THR A 118 -7.90 -1.87 -6.21
N THR A 119 -8.57 -0.79 -6.54
CA THR A 119 -7.99 0.54 -6.77
C THR A 119 -8.98 1.61 -6.33
N ASN A 120 -8.63 2.89 -6.43
CA ASN A 120 -9.63 3.95 -6.18
C ASN A 120 -10.77 3.92 -7.21
N PRO A 121 -11.98 4.40 -6.84
CA PRO A 121 -13.16 4.32 -7.72
C PRO A 121 -12.95 4.97 -9.09
N ASP A 122 -12.27 6.11 -9.15
CA ASP A 122 -12.06 6.86 -10.41
C ASP A 122 -11.13 6.11 -11.39
N ALA A 123 -10.24 5.27 -10.88
CA ALA A 123 -9.27 4.52 -11.67
C ALA A 123 -9.76 3.13 -12.09
N LYS A 124 -10.86 2.63 -11.49
CA LYS A 124 -11.40 1.27 -11.69
C LYS A 124 -11.54 0.90 -13.16
N THR A 125 -12.28 1.71 -13.92
CA THR A 125 -12.56 1.43 -15.34
C THR A 125 -11.27 1.36 -16.18
N VAL A 126 -10.30 2.22 -15.89
CA VAL A 126 -9.02 2.22 -16.61
C VAL A 126 -8.25 0.92 -16.33
N LEU A 127 -8.13 0.52 -15.05
CA LEU A 127 -7.42 -0.69 -14.67
C LEU A 127 -8.11 -1.97 -15.22
N GLN A 128 -9.44 -1.98 -15.26
CA GLN A 128 -10.21 -3.05 -15.92
C GLN A 128 -9.91 -3.13 -17.41
N SER A 129 -9.82 -1.98 -18.12
CA SER A 129 -9.47 -1.96 -19.54
C SER A 129 -8.05 -2.47 -19.83
N MET A 130 -7.16 -2.44 -18.84
CA MET A 130 -5.82 -3.01 -18.90
C MET A 130 -5.79 -4.51 -18.55
N GLY A 131 -6.95 -5.13 -18.26
CA GLY A 131 -7.07 -6.55 -17.94
C GLY A 131 -7.01 -6.87 -16.45
N GLY A 132 -7.09 -5.88 -15.57
CA GLY A 132 -7.18 -6.08 -14.12
C GLY A 132 -8.55 -6.63 -13.70
N ASP A 133 -8.56 -7.65 -12.83
CA ASP A 133 -9.78 -8.14 -12.17
C ASP A 133 -10.12 -7.27 -10.96
N VAL A 134 -10.68 -6.08 -11.22
CA VAL A 134 -10.88 -5.04 -10.21
C VAL A 134 -12.18 -5.26 -9.43
N GLN A 135 -12.01 -5.56 -8.15
CA GLN A 135 -13.09 -5.70 -7.17
C GLN A 135 -13.49 -4.35 -6.56
N ASP A 136 -14.76 -4.15 -6.29
CA ASP A 136 -15.29 -2.96 -5.62
C ASP A 136 -15.28 -3.15 -4.10
N LEU A 137 -14.08 -3.30 -3.56
CA LEU A 137 -13.81 -3.59 -2.15
C LEU A 137 -12.75 -2.64 -1.60
N PRO A 138 -12.83 -2.28 -0.31
CA PRO A 138 -11.84 -1.38 0.29
C PRO A 138 -10.45 -2.02 0.45
N LEU A 139 -10.40 -3.35 0.54
CA LEU A 139 -9.15 -4.12 0.67
C LEU A 139 -9.33 -5.45 -0.07
N VAL A 140 -8.34 -5.80 -0.89
CA VAL A 140 -8.22 -7.11 -1.53
C VAL A 140 -6.84 -7.67 -1.21
N ILE A 141 -6.81 -8.93 -0.76
CA ILE A 141 -5.59 -9.64 -0.40
C ILE A 141 -5.43 -10.84 -1.32
N GLU A 142 -4.23 -11.02 -1.86
CA GLU A 142 -3.86 -12.16 -2.69
C GLU A 142 -2.46 -12.66 -2.25
N GLY A 143 -2.44 -13.71 -1.45
CA GLY A 143 -1.22 -14.21 -0.81
C GLY A 143 -0.60 -13.18 0.14
N ASN A 144 0.59 -12.72 -0.18
CA ASN A 144 1.32 -11.68 0.54
C ASN A 144 1.20 -10.29 -0.12
N ILE A 145 0.27 -10.12 -1.04
CA ILE A 145 0.00 -8.83 -1.70
C ILE A 145 -1.35 -8.32 -1.23
N ALA A 146 -1.43 -7.05 -0.84
CA ALA A 146 -2.67 -6.36 -0.53
C ALA A 146 -2.82 -5.08 -1.35
N THR A 147 -4.01 -4.87 -1.93
CA THR A 147 -4.36 -3.62 -2.60
C THR A 147 -5.49 -2.95 -1.84
N ALA A 148 -5.42 -1.63 -1.64
CA ALA A 148 -6.42 -0.86 -0.91
C ALA A 148 -7.04 0.22 -1.80
N GLY A 149 -8.38 0.25 -1.85
CA GLY A 149 -9.17 1.05 -2.77
C GLY A 149 -9.61 2.41 -2.21
N GLY A 150 -8.81 3.45 -2.48
CA GLY A 150 -9.09 4.82 -2.03
C GLY A 150 -8.28 5.21 -0.78
N CYS A 151 -8.00 6.51 -0.63
CA CYS A 151 -7.04 7.03 0.35
C CYS A 151 -7.34 6.60 1.80
N LEU A 152 -8.60 6.62 2.23
CA LEU A 152 -8.99 6.20 3.59
C LEU A 152 -8.84 4.69 3.82
N SER A 153 -8.78 3.89 2.76
CA SER A 153 -8.53 2.44 2.87
C SER A 153 -7.13 2.11 3.36
N LEU A 154 -6.28 3.12 3.50
CA LEU A 154 -4.97 2.96 4.11
C LEU A 154 -5.05 2.41 5.54
N MET A 155 -6.11 2.73 6.29
CA MET A 155 -6.34 2.13 7.61
C MET A 155 -6.44 0.60 7.55
N TYR A 156 -7.07 0.05 6.52
CA TYR A 156 -7.17 -1.40 6.33
C TYR A 156 -5.82 -2.00 5.89
N LEU A 157 -5.10 -1.32 4.99
CA LEU A 157 -3.80 -1.78 4.51
C LEU A 157 -2.76 -1.86 5.64
N VAL A 158 -2.60 -0.76 6.39
CA VAL A 158 -1.68 -0.74 7.56
C VAL A 158 -2.19 -1.65 8.67
N GLY A 159 -3.51 -1.76 8.84
CA GLY A 159 -4.13 -2.69 9.77
C GLY A 159 -3.81 -4.15 9.45
N TRP A 160 -3.99 -4.56 8.19
CA TRP A 160 -3.61 -5.89 7.70
C TRP A 160 -2.12 -6.16 7.94
N LEU A 161 -1.27 -5.21 7.59
CA LEU A 161 0.17 -5.34 7.80
C LEU A 161 0.52 -5.58 9.27
N ALA A 162 -0.08 -4.81 10.18
CA ALA A 162 0.16 -4.95 11.61
C ALA A 162 -0.33 -6.31 12.15
N GLU A 163 -1.47 -6.82 11.67
CA GLU A 163 -1.98 -8.14 12.07
C GLU A 163 -1.16 -9.28 11.49
N ARG A 164 -0.64 -9.15 10.27
CA ARG A 164 0.23 -10.16 9.63
C ARG A 164 1.60 -10.27 10.29
N LEU A 165 2.16 -9.16 10.74
CA LEU A 165 3.49 -9.13 11.37
C LEU A 165 3.44 -9.35 12.89
N PHE A 166 2.33 -9.02 13.52
CA PHE A 166 2.15 -9.08 14.97
C PHE A 166 0.77 -9.64 15.32
N ASP A 167 -0.15 -8.76 15.73
CA ASP A 167 -1.52 -9.11 16.13
C ASP A 167 -2.49 -7.91 16.06
N SER A 168 -3.75 -8.16 16.41
CA SER A 168 -4.80 -7.15 16.46
C SER A 168 -4.58 -6.07 17.53
N ASN A 169 -3.86 -6.37 18.63
CA ASN A 169 -3.56 -5.38 19.66
C ASN A 169 -2.55 -4.36 19.13
N LYS A 170 -1.54 -4.82 18.38
CA LYS A 170 -0.58 -3.94 17.72
C LYS A 170 -1.28 -3.04 16.70
N ARG A 171 -2.17 -3.59 15.88
CA ARG A 171 -3.01 -2.80 14.96
C ARG A 171 -3.77 -1.69 15.69
N LYS A 172 -4.49 -2.05 16.77
CA LYS A 172 -5.24 -1.09 17.58
C LYS A 172 -4.36 0.04 18.11
N SER A 173 -3.19 -0.30 18.64
CA SER A 173 -2.26 0.70 19.18
C SER A 173 -1.77 1.69 18.13
N ILE A 174 -1.54 1.25 16.89
CA ILE A 174 -1.13 2.09 15.77
C ILE A 174 -2.26 3.03 15.34
N GLN A 175 -3.48 2.55 15.29
CA GLN A 175 -4.63 3.23 14.70
C GLN A 175 -5.43 4.09 15.69
N ASN A 176 -5.28 3.88 16.99
CA ASN A 176 -6.10 4.52 18.02
C ASN A 176 -6.18 6.06 17.89
N GLN A 177 -5.07 6.72 17.56
CA GLN A 177 -5.05 8.18 17.41
C GLN A 177 -5.66 8.68 16.09
N LEU A 178 -5.88 7.80 15.12
CA LEU A 178 -6.52 8.15 13.85
C LEU A 178 -8.05 8.18 13.97
N ILE A 179 -8.59 7.44 14.92
CA ILE A 179 -10.02 7.25 15.06
C ILE A 179 -10.65 8.48 15.72
N PRO A 180 -11.77 9.00 15.18
CA PRO A 180 -12.47 10.12 15.77
C PRO A 180 -12.94 9.83 17.21
N ALA A 181 -12.87 10.84 18.07
CA ALA A 181 -13.30 10.73 19.47
C ALA A 181 -14.75 10.23 19.57
N GLY A 182 -14.98 9.24 20.43
CA GLY A 182 -16.29 8.63 20.65
C GLY A 182 -16.73 7.59 19.60
N GLN A 183 -15.87 7.26 18.61
CA GLN A 183 -16.19 6.31 17.54
C GLN A 183 -15.28 5.07 17.53
N LEU A 184 -14.55 4.82 18.60
CA LEU A 184 -13.56 3.75 18.67
C LEU A 184 -14.17 2.39 18.32
N ASP A 185 -15.29 2.01 18.95
CA ASP A 185 -15.92 0.69 18.74
C ASP A 185 -16.43 0.53 17.30
N LEU A 186 -17.01 1.59 16.72
CA LEU A 186 -17.52 1.59 15.35
C LEU A 186 -16.40 1.35 14.34
N PHE A 187 -15.29 2.08 14.47
CA PHE A 187 -14.15 1.93 13.57
C PHE A 187 -13.41 0.62 13.79
N GLU A 188 -13.31 0.16 15.04
CA GLU A 188 -12.73 -1.14 15.35
C GLU A 188 -13.49 -2.28 14.69
N GLU A 189 -14.83 -2.28 14.77
CA GLU A 189 -15.69 -3.26 14.10
C GLU A 189 -15.51 -3.18 12.57
N LEU A 190 -15.53 -1.98 12.01
CA LEU A 190 -15.36 -1.75 10.58
C LEU A 190 -13.99 -2.26 10.07
N ILE A 191 -12.91 -1.92 10.76
CA ILE A 191 -11.55 -2.30 10.37
C ILE A 191 -11.37 -3.81 10.50
N SER A 192 -11.71 -4.39 11.65
CA SER A 192 -11.53 -5.81 11.90
C SER A 192 -12.36 -6.69 10.95
N THR A 193 -13.60 -6.27 10.66
CA THR A 193 -14.47 -7.00 9.74
C THR A 193 -13.94 -6.92 8.30
N THR A 194 -13.48 -5.76 7.87
CA THR A 194 -12.91 -5.57 6.52
C THR A 194 -11.67 -6.45 6.32
N ILE A 195 -10.72 -6.42 7.25
CA ILE A 195 -9.49 -7.23 7.16
C ILE A 195 -9.83 -8.71 7.18
N ARG A 196 -10.69 -9.15 8.10
CA ARG A 196 -11.10 -10.56 8.18
C ARG A 196 -11.78 -11.04 6.90
N SER A 197 -12.68 -10.25 6.33
CA SER A 197 -13.36 -10.60 5.08
C SER A 197 -12.39 -10.76 3.93
N ALA A 198 -11.40 -9.86 3.81
CA ALA A 198 -10.36 -9.95 2.79
C ALA A 198 -9.44 -11.18 2.99
N GLU A 199 -9.08 -11.51 4.23
CA GLU A 199 -8.28 -12.71 4.53
C GLU A 199 -9.06 -14.02 4.26
N LEU A 200 -10.36 -14.08 4.54
CA LEU A 200 -11.19 -15.23 4.22
C LEU A 200 -11.31 -15.46 2.71
N ALA A 201 -11.47 -14.40 1.92
CA ALA A 201 -11.48 -14.48 0.47
C ALA A 201 -10.14 -14.99 -0.09
N ASN A 202 -9.01 -14.55 0.49
CA ASN A 202 -7.67 -15.01 0.14
C ASN A 202 -7.45 -16.51 0.45
N SER A 203 -8.10 -17.04 1.51
CA SER A 203 -7.98 -18.46 1.90
C SER A 203 -8.77 -19.42 1.01
N HIS A 204 -9.72 -18.89 0.22
CA HIS A 204 -10.56 -19.65 -0.69
C HIS A 204 -10.50 -19.03 -2.09
N PRO A 205 -9.38 -19.23 -2.86
CA PRO A 205 -9.33 -18.73 -4.22
C PRO A 205 -10.51 -19.34 -4.99
N SER A 206 -11.29 -18.46 -5.64
CA SER A 206 -12.40 -18.87 -6.49
C SER A 206 -11.90 -19.85 -7.56
N ILE A 207 -12.50 -21.04 -7.62
CA ILE A 207 -12.22 -22.10 -8.58
C ILE A 207 -12.65 -21.65 -9.98
#